data_dff4b99b063de9b543c53f5099f18d17
#
_entry.id   dff4b99b063de9b543c53f5099f18d17
#
_cell.length_a   1.000
_cell.length_b   1.000
_cell.length_c   1.000
_cell.angle_alpha   90.00
_cell.angle_beta   90.00
_cell.angle_gamma   90.00
#
_symmetry.space_group_name_H-M   'P 1'
#
loop_
_entity.id
_entity.type
_entity.pdbx_description
1 polymer ?
#
loop_
_entity_poly.entity_id
_entity_poly.type
_entity_poly.pdbx_seq_one_letter_code
_entity_poly.pdbx_strand_id
1 'polypeptide(L)'
;MIHIDTLSKTFSGGKGLDRVSLHIKPGEMVALIGSSGSGKSTLMRHIAGLMPGDADGGRIEVAQHLIQDRGVISRDIRTMRAEIGMVFQQFNLVDRMSVLRNVMLGALSRTALWRSLLGFFHEEDARLAYKALARVGIMEKAHQRTS
;
A
#
# COMPACT_ATOMS: atom_id res chain seq x y z
N MET A 1 4.26 1.43 -14.20
CA MET A 1 3.28 2.28 -14.90
C MET A 1 2.05 2.42 -14.02
N ILE A 2 1.54 3.65 -13.86
CA ILE A 2 0.25 3.93 -13.20
C ILE A 2 -0.58 4.72 -14.19
N HIS A 3 -1.81 4.31 -14.40
CA HIS A 3 -2.78 5.01 -15.24
C HIS A 3 -4.06 5.24 -14.46
N ILE A 4 -4.48 6.48 -14.36
CA ILE A 4 -5.71 6.93 -13.71
C ILE A 4 -6.50 7.73 -14.75
N ASP A 5 -7.74 7.37 -14.93
CA ASP A 5 -8.68 8.10 -15.80
C ASP A 5 -9.88 8.57 -14.98
N THR A 6 -10.11 9.89 -14.99
CA THR A 6 -11.28 10.60 -14.44
C THR A 6 -11.73 10.18 -13.03
N LEU A 7 -10.77 9.87 -12.14
CA LEU A 7 -11.05 9.44 -10.77
C LEU A 7 -11.73 10.55 -9.96
N SER A 8 -12.88 10.24 -9.40
CA SER A 8 -13.60 11.11 -8.47
C SER A 8 -13.81 10.41 -7.12
N LYS A 9 -13.77 11.21 -6.05
CA LYS A 9 -14.12 10.78 -4.70
C LYS A 9 -14.77 11.89 -3.91
N THR A 10 -15.99 11.64 -3.49
CA THR A 10 -16.78 12.53 -2.62
C THR A 10 -16.84 11.97 -1.21
N PHE A 11 -16.70 12.82 -0.22
CA PHE A 11 -16.89 12.56 1.20
C PHE A 11 -18.02 13.42 1.73
N SER A 12 -18.51 13.16 2.93
CA SER A 12 -19.57 13.96 3.59
C SER A 12 -19.23 15.45 3.70
N GLY A 13 -17.95 15.80 3.74
CA GLY A 13 -17.45 17.19 3.79
C GLY A 13 -17.15 17.82 2.42
N GLY A 14 -17.44 17.15 1.30
CA GLY A 14 -17.17 17.65 -0.04
C GLY A 14 -16.31 16.76 -0.90
N LYS A 15 -15.91 17.25 -2.07
CA LYS A 15 -15.07 16.52 -3.02
C LYS A 15 -13.64 16.37 -2.49
N GLY A 16 -13.18 15.14 -2.35
CA GLY A 16 -11.79 14.81 -2.05
C GLY A 16 -10.92 14.68 -3.31
N LEU A 17 -11.51 14.18 -4.42
CA LEU A 17 -10.93 14.15 -5.76
C LEU A 17 -12.02 14.50 -6.77
N ASP A 18 -11.66 15.26 -7.81
CA ASP A 18 -12.59 15.67 -8.86
C ASP A 18 -11.97 15.40 -10.22
N ARG A 19 -12.40 14.32 -10.85
CA ARG A 19 -12.00 13.87 -12.20
C ARG A 19 -10.49 13.92 -12.45
N VAL A 20 -9.73 13.38 -11.48
CA VAL A 20 -8.27 13.34 -11.56
C VAL A 20 -7.84 12.31 -12.59
N SER A 21 -7.05 12.74 -13.58
CA SER A 21 -6.38 11.87 -14.53
C SER A 21 -4.87 12.02 -14.41
N LEU A 22 -4.14 10.89 -14.42
CA LEU A 22 -2.70 10.85 -14.23
C LEU A 22 -2.11 9.66 -14.96
N HIS A 23 -0.98 9.87 -15.61
CA HIS A 23 -0.21 8.79 -16.23
C HIS A 23 1.23 8.87 -15.76
N ILE A 24 1.73 7.80 -15.14
CA ILE A 24 3.13 7.66 -14.69
C ILE A 24 3.76 6.48 -15.42
N LYS A 25 4.85 6.74 -16.15
CA LYS A 25 5.57 5.72 -16.89
C LYS A 25 6.45 4.84 -15.98
N PRO A 26 6.83 3.64 -16.41
CA PRO A 26 7.81 2.84 -15.67
C PRO A 26 9.13 3.60 -15.46
N GLY A 27 9.68 3.53 -14.25
CA GLY A 27 10.93 4.21 -13.88
C GLY A 27 10.79 5.72 -13.61
N GLU A 28 9.61 6.30 -13.78
CA GLU A 28 9.36 7.70 -13.49
C GLU A 28 9.15 7.93 -11.99
N MET A 29 9.75 9.01 -11.47
CA MET A 29 9.52 9.51 -10.11
C MET A 29 8.63 10.75 -10.18
N VAL A 30 7.49 10.72 -9.50
CA VAL A 30 6.52 11.81 -9.49
C VAL A 30 6.28 12.31 -8.07
N ALA A 31 6.30 13.62 -7.87
CA ALA A 31 5.96 14.27 -6.61
C ALA A 31 4.58 14.91 -6.69
N LEU A 32 3.70 14.59 -5.71
CA LEU A 32 2.41 15.26 -5.54
C LEU A 32 2.58 16.43 -4.56
N ILE A 33 2.44 17.66 -5.07
CA ILE A 33 2.58 18.89 -4.29
C ILE A 33 1.22 19.54 -4.11
N GLY A 34 0.98 20.13 -2.94
CA GLY A 34 -0.27 20.83 -2.65
C GLY A 34 -0.48 21.02 -1.15
N SER A 35 -1.43 21.87 -0.77
CA SER A 35 -1.80 22.18 0.62
C SER A 35 -2.34 20.95 1.37
N SER A 36 -2.43 21.04 2.69
CA SER A 36 -3.15 20.03 3.48
C SER A 36 -4.62 19.95 3.01
N GLY A 37 -5.17 18.74 2.94
CA GLY A 37 -6.54 18.53 2.44
C GLY A 37 -6.70 18.52 0.91
N SER A 38 -5.66 18.75 0.11
CA SER A 38 -5.76 18.77 -1.37
C SER A 38 -5.95 17.40 -2.03
N GLY A 39 -6.23 16.33 -1.29
CA GLY A 39 -6.54 15.01 -1.84
C GLY A 39 -5.33 14.09 -2.09
N LYS A 40 -4.08 14.51 -1.84
CA LYS A 40 -2.86 13.69 -2.10
C LYS A 40 -2.92 12.30 -1.46
N SER A 41 -3.19 12.24 -0.16
CA SER A 41 -3.29 10.97 0.57
C SER A 41 -4.49 10.14 0.12
N THR A 42 -5.58 10.80 -0.30
CA THR A 42 -6.74 10.15 -0.90
C THR A 42 -6.36 9.48 -2.21
N LEU A 43 -5.68 10.20 -3.10
CA LEU A 43 -5.20 9.66 -4.37
C LEU A 43 -4.28 8.44 -4.17
N MET A 44 -3.31 8.55 -3.27
CA MET A 44 -2.40 7.44 -2.94
C MET A 44 -3.14 6.20 -2.44
N ARG A 45 -4.18 6.37 -1.59
CA ARG A 45 -5.01 5.26 -1.11
C ARG A 45 -5.82 4.59 -2.23
N HIS A 46 -6.28 5.36 -3.22
CA HIS A 46 -6.97 4.81 -4.40
C HIS A 46 -6.00 4.02 -5.28
N ILE A 47 -4.79 4.53 -5.54
CA ILE A 47 -3.74 3.81 -6.29
C ILE A 47 -3.40 2.47 -5.61
N ALA A 48 -3.32 2.46 -4.29
CA ALA A 48 -3.08 1.24 -3.52
C ALA A 48 -4.33 0.34 -3.38
N GLY A 49 -5.46 0.71 -3.96
CA GLY A 49 -6.72 -0.04 -3.88
C GLY A 49 -7.30 -0.13 -2.46
N LEU A 50 -6.91 0.78 -1.56
CA LEU A 50 -7.38 0.78 -0.17
C LEU A 50 -8.73 1.49 0.00
N MET A 51 -9.19 2.20 -1.03
CA MET A 51 -10.42 2.98 -1.02
C MET A 51 -11.06 2.94 -2.41
N PRO A 52 -12.39 2.68 -2.50
CA PRO A 52 -13.11 2.77 -3.76
C PRO A 52 -13.40 4.23 -4.13
N GLY A 53 -13.34 4.55 -5.42
CA GLY A 53 -13.84 5.80 -5.97
C GLY A 53 -15.35 5.92 -5.89
N ASP A 54 -15.90 6.99 -6.46
CA ASP A 54 -17.35 7.14 -6.65
C ASP A 54 -17.83 6.23 -7.80
N ALA A 55 -19.10 5.88 -7.81
CA ALA A 55 -19.66 4.92 -8.78
C ALA A 55 -19.62 5.43 -10.24
N ASP A 56 -19.59 6.75 -10.43
CA ASP A 56 -19.46 7.42 -11.74
C ASP A 56 -18.01 7.77 -12.07
N GLY A 57 -17.08 7.48 -11.18
CA GLY A 57 -15.70 7.97 -11.19
C GLY A 57 -14.65 6.94 -11.49
N GLY A 58 -14.20 6.92 -12.73
CA GLY A 58 -12.85 6.61 -13.14
C GLY A 58 -12.35 5.17 -13.00
N ARG A 59 -11.20 4.99 -13.63
CA ARG A 59 -10.48 3.73 -13.71
C ARG A 59 -9.05 3.92 -13.21
N ILE A 60 -8.54 2.95 -12.49
CA ILE A 60 -7.14 2.91 -12.05
C ILE A 60 -6.51 1.58 -12.45
N GLU A 61 -5.36 1.68 -13.11
CA GLU A 61 -4.50 0.56 -13.45
C GLU A 61 -3.08 0.80 -12.90
N VAL A 62 -2.49 -0.23 -12.30
CA VAL A 62 -1.10 -0.23 -11.83
C VAL A 62 -0.40 -1.45 -12.39
N ALA A 63 0.77 -1.26 -13.01
CA ALA A 63 1.54 -2.34 -13.64
C ALA A 63 0.71 -3.22 -14.59
N GLN A 64 -0.22 -2.62 -15.35
CA GLN A 64 -1.18 -3.28 -16.26
C GLN A 64 -2.29 -4.09 -15.57
N HIS A 65 -2.39 -4.02 -14.24
CA HIS A 65 -3.48 -4.65 -13.49
C HIS A 65 -4.55 -3.63 -13.12
N LEU A 66 -5.81 -4.01 -13.30
CA LEU A 66 -6.94 -3.20 -12.90
C LEU A 66 -7.06 -3.17 -11.37
N ILE A 67 -6.92 -1.99 -10.78
CA ILE A 67 -7.10 -1.77 -9.33
C ILE A 67 -8.59 -1.53 -9.03
N GLN A 68 -9.22 -0.62 -9.78
CA GLN A 68 -10.64 -0.34 -9.67
C GLN A 68 -11.20 0.24 -10.97
N ASP A 69 -12.49 0.05 -11.16
CA ASP A 69 -13.27 0.66 -12.24
C ASP A 69 -14.65 1.06 -11.69
N ARG A 70 -15.07 2.32 -11.94
CA ARG A 70 -16.37 2.88 -11.52
C ARG A 70 -16.73 2.57 -10.06
N GLY A 71 -15.80 2.85 -9.15
CA GLY A 71 -15.98 2.63 -7.71
C GLY A 71 -15.94 1.17 -7.26
N VAL A 72 -15.71 0.21 -8.16
CA VAL A 72 -15.59 -1.21 -7.83
C VAL A 72 -14.11 -1.61 -7.79
N ILE A 73 -13.64 -2.02 -6.62
CA ILE A 73 -12.27 -2.54 -6.46
C ILE A 73 -12.20 -3.94 -7.07
N SER A 74 -11.09 -4.22 -7.78
CA SER A 74 -10.82 -5.53 -8.39
C SER A 74 -10.90 -6.67 -7.37
N ARG A 75 -11.43 -7.82 -7.78
CA ARG A 75 -11.48 -9.03 -6.95
C ARG A 75 -10.09 -9.54 -6.58
N ASP A 76 -9.11 -9.33 -7.45
CA ASP A 76 -7.72 -9.79 -7.28
C ASP A 76 -6.85 -8.76 -6.54
N ILE A 77 -7.46 -7.75 -5.92
CA ILE A 77 -6.76 -6.63 -5.26
C ILE A 77 -5.73 -7.10 -4.22
N ARG A 78 -5.95 -8.25 -3.57
CA ARG A 78 -5.01 -8.78 -2.57
C ARG A 78 -3.66 -9.14 -3.21
N THR A 79 -3.68 -9.77 -4.39
CA THR A 79 -2.47 -10.12 -5.16
C THR A 79 -1.76 -8.84 -5.62
N MET A 80 -2.51 -7.87 -6.12
CA MET A 80 -1.96 -6.61 -6.60
C MET A 80 -1.33 -5.78 -5.48
N ARG A 81 -1.94 -5.75 -4.29
CA ARG A 81 -1.37 -5.06 -3.12
C ARG A 81 -0.03 -5.65 -2.67
N ALA A 82 0.23 -6.92 -2.94
CA ALA A 82 1.52 -7.53 -2.65
C ALA A 82 2.67 -6.95 -3.50
N GLU A 83 2.35 -6.37 -4.65
CA GLU A 83 3.31 -5.74 -5.57
C GLU A 83 3.43 -4.23 -5.36
N ILE A 84 2.50 -3.63 -4.59
CA ILE A 84 2.49 -2.19 -4.32
C ILE A 84 3.08 -1.92 -2.95
N GLY A 85 4.29 -1.37 -2.90
CA GLY A 85 4.88 -0.84 -1.66
C GLY A 85 4.27 0.52 -1.31
N MET A 86 3.74 0.67 -0.09
CA MET A 86 3.22 1.94 0.40
C MET A 86 3.84 2.29 1.76
N VAL A 87 4.39 3.50 1.85
CA VAL A 87 4.87 4.07 3.12
C VAL A 87 3.83 5.06 3.63
N PHE A 88 3.28 4.77 4.79
CA PHE A 88 2.27 5.63 5.43
C PHE A 88 2.95 6.70 6.30
N GLN A 89 2.29 7.84 6.47
CA GLN A 89 2.74 8.90 7.36
C GLN A 89 2.74 8.47 8.83
N GLN A 90 1.79 7.64 9.23
CA GLN A 90 1.80 6.93 10.50
C GLN A 90 2.53 5.61 10.30
N PHE A 91 3.38 5.21 11.24
CA PHE A 91 4.27 4.06 11.09
C PHE A 91 3.53 2.73 10.90
N ASN A 92 2.25 2.63 11.26
CA ASN A 92 1.41 1.42 11.15
C ASN A 92 2.10 0.15 11.68
N LEU A 93 2.92 0.30 12.71
CA LEU A 93 3.55 -0.81 13.40
C LEU A 93 2.54 -1.49 14.32
N VAL A 94 2.65 -2.80 14.44
CA VAL A 94 1.90 -3.56 15.43
C VAL A 94 2.63 -3.47 16.75
N ASP A 95 2.05 -2.73 17.71
CA ASP A 95 2.60 -2.56 19.04
C ASP A 95 2.80 -3.91 19.74
N ARG A 96 3.79 -3.98 20.63
CA ARG A 96 4.19 -5.18 21.38
C ARG A 96 4.82 -6.31 20.53
N MET A 97 4.83 -6.20 19.21
CA MET A 97 5.64 -7.08 18.35
C MET A 97 7.08 -6.59 18.26
N SER A 98 8.03 -7.48 18.00
CA SER A 98 9.40 -7.06 17.70
C SER A 98 9.50 -6.39 16.32
N VAL A 99 10.54 -5.59 16.12
CA VAL A 99 10.85 -4.98 14.82
C VAL A 99 10.91 -6.04 13.72
N LEU A 100 11.62 -7.15 13.96
CA LEU A 100 11.72 -8.26 13.01
C LEU A 100 10.34 -8.82 12.64
N ARG A 101 9.46 -9.06 13.62
CA ARG A 101 8.11 -9.57 13.35
C ARG A 101 7.27 -8.58 12.56
N ASN A 102 7.38 -7.28 12.85
CA ASN A 102 6.71 -6.24 12.05
C ASN A 102 7.16 -6.28 10.58
N VAL A 103 8.47 -6.41 10.31
CA VAL A 103 8.98 -6.55 8.94
C VAL A 103 8.46 -7.82 8.27
N MET A 104 8.39 -8.93 9.02
CA MET A 104 7.89 -10.21 8.50
C MET A 104 6.39 -10.18 8.16
N LEU A 105 5.59 -9.26 8.72
CA LEU A 105 4.19 -9.07 8.29
C LEU A 105 4.09 -8.74 6.78
N GLY A 106 5.12 -8.16 6.18
CA GLY A 106 5.19 -7.95 4.73
C GLY A 106 5.16 -9.24 3.91
N ALA A 107 5.49 -10.40 4.50
CA ALA A 107 5.44 -11.70 3.84
C ALA A 107 4.06 -12.38 3.90
N LEU A 108 3.05 -11.78 4.57
CA LEU A 108 1.72 -12.38 4.76
C LEU A 108 1.01 -12.68 3.43
N SER A 109 1.28 -11.91 2.37
CA SER A 109 0.67 -12.12 1.05
C SER A 109 1.04 -13.46 0.42
N ARG A 110 2.21 -14.02 0.77
CA ARG A 110 2.74 -15.30 0.27
C ARG A 110 2.72 -16.41 1.32
N THR A 111 2.25 -16.10 2.54
CA THR A 111 2.17 -17.09 3.62
C THR A 111 0.76 -17.67 3.70
N ALA A 112 0.62 -19.00 3.80
CA ALA A 112 -0.67 -19.63 3.96
C ALA A 112 -1.40 -19.14 5.23
N LEU A 113 -2.70 -18.91 5.15
CA LEU A 113 -3.52 -18.31 6.22
C LEU A 113 -3.33 -19.01 7.58
N TRP A 114 -3.33 -20.34 7.62
CA TRP A 114 -3.18 -21.12 8.86
C TRP A 114 -1.80 -20.94 9.49
N ARG A 115 -0.74 -20.78 8.68
CA ARG A 115 0.62 -20.53 9.16
C ARG A 115 0.75 -19.11 9.73
N SER A 116 0.15 -18.12 9.06
CA SER A 116 0.17 -16.74 9.51
C SER A 116 -0.57 -16.55 10.84
N LEU A 117 -1.69 -17.27 11.06
CA LEU A 117 -2.44 -17.27 12.32
C LEU A 117 -1.63 -17.85 13.49
N LEU A 118 -0.80 -18.86 13.21
CA LEU A 118 0.08 -19.47 14.21
C LEU A 118 1.44 -18.75 14.36
N GLY A 119 1.66 -17.68 13.57
CA GLY A 119 2.93 -16.94 13.60
C GLY A 119 4.12 -17.70 13.00
N PHE A 120 3.87 -18.76 12.22
CA PHE A 120 4.90 -19.55 11.56
C PHE A 120 5.23 -18.93 10.19
N PHE A 121 6.34 -18.23 10.14
CA PHE A 121 6.92 -17.73 8.89
C PHE A 121 7.95 -18.73 8.35
N HIS A 122 8.22 -18.67 7.04
CA HIS A 122 9.32 -19.44 6.47
C HIS A 122 10.66 -18.87 6.93
N GLU A 123 11.66 -19.73 7.06
CA GLU A 123 13.03 -19.31 7.42
C GLU A 123 13.59 -18.29 6.42
N GLU A 124 13.22 -18.44 5.15
CA GLU A 124 13.57 -17.50 4.09
C GLU A 124 12.98 -16.09 4.33
N ASP A 125 11.76 -15.99 4.84
CA ASP A 125 11.15 -14.70 5.17
C ASP A 125 11.89 -14.01 6.31
N ALA A 126 12.32 -14.75 7.32
CA ALA A 126 13.16 -14.23 8.39
C ALA A 126 14.50 -13.72 7.84
N ARG A 127 15.14 -14.48 6.95
CA ARG A 127 16.40 -14.09 6.31
C ARG A 127 16.26 -12.81 5.48
N LEU A 128 15.16 -12.69 4.72
CA LEU A 128 14.85 -11.49 3.95
C LEU A 128 14.58 -10.28 4.86
N ALA A 129 13.87 -10.49 5.98
CA ALA A 129 13.62 -9.45 6.97
C ALA A 129 14.91 -8.94 7.60
N TYR A 130 15.85 -9.82 7.99
CA TYR A 130 17.17 -9.41 8.50
C TYR A 130 17.97 -8.64 7.45
N LYS A 131 17.96 -9.08 6.18
CA LYS A 131 18.60 -8.33 5.08
C LYS A 131 18.00 -6.92 4.92
N ALA A 132 16.67 -6.79 5.03
CA ALA A 132 16.00 -5.50 4.93
C ALA A 132 16.42 -4.58 6.10
N LEU A 133 16.44 -5.08 7.33
CA LEU A 133 16.89 -4.34 8.51
C LEU A 133 18.36 -3.91 8.42
N ALA A 134 19.23 -4.78 7.89
CA ALA A 134 20.63 -4.46 7.67
C ALA A 134 20.80 -3.32 6.63
N ARG A 135 20.01 -3.34 5.55
CA ARG A 135 20.06 -2.29 4.51
C ARG A 135 19.68 -0.91 5.03
N VAL A 136 18.83 -0.82 6.04
CA VAL A 136 18.44 0.45 6.68
C VAL A 136 19.22 0.73 7.97
N GLY A 137 20.21 -0.13 8.32
CA GLY A 137 21.15 0.12 9.44
C GLY A 137 20.55 -0.05 10.83
N ILE A 138 19.49 -0.88 10.98
CA ILE A 138 18.82 -1.11 12.28
C ILE A 138 18.71 -2.59 12.65
N MET A 139 19.61 -3.43 12.14
CA MET A 139 19.60 -4.87 12.39
C MET A 139 19.72 -5.21 13.88
N GLU A 140 20.46 -4.42 14.66
CA GLU A 140 20.62 -4.58 16.10
C GLU A 140 19.31 -4.40 16.89
N LYS A 141 18.32 -3.72 16.30
CA LYS A 141 16.99 -3.51 16.89
C LYS A 141 15.99 -4.61 16.55
N ALA A 142 16.39 -5.65 15.81
CA ALA A 142 15.49 -6.69 15.30
C ALA A 142 14.59 -7.31 16.37
N HIS A 143 15.13 -7.53 17.58
CA HIS A 143 14.42 -8.16 18.70
C HIS A 143 13.77 -7.17 19.68
N GLN A 144 13.98 -5.86 19.49
CA GLN A 144 13.34 -4.84 20.31
C GLN A 144 11.85 -4.73 19.95
N ARG A 145 11.02 -4.38 20.95
CA ARG A 145 9.60 -4.06 20.73
C ARG A 145 9.45 -2.70 20.07
N THR A 146 8.38 -2.51 19.32
CA THR A 146 8.07 -1.28 18.56
C THR A 146 7.23 -0.27 19.33
N SER A 147 7.06 -0.46 20.62
CA SER A 147 6.36 0.51 21.49
C SER A 147 7.32 1.50 22.09
#